data_9fc47d06e87a5d41653ebfcbcbe53972
#
_entry.id   9fc47d06e87a5d41653ebfcbcbe53972
#
_cell.length_a   1.000
_cell.length_b   1.000
_cell.length_c   1.000
_cell.angle_alpha   90.00
_cell.angle_beta   90.00
_cell.angle_gamma   90.00
#
_symmetry.space_group_name_H-M   'P 1'
#
loop_
_entity.id
_entity.type
_entity.pdbx_description
1 polymer ?
#
loop_
_entity_poly.entity_id
_entity_poly.type
_entity_poly.pdbx_seq_one_letter_code
_entity_poly.pdbx_strand_id
1 'polypeptide(L)'
;MVDDIYADYEFERSSQKDVHTLLRSHYNGYHFANGDGDAIYNPTLVTHFLVEFCESGGRIPEFLIDLNLRTDLSWVRRITTSYPGSTEEFVESLVTLNTIDYDRNFLTTKFDMKHFFDKGFFLISFYYLGMLTIQDRFTMKLPNLNMRQIFVEYFNELHQIDVSTRYTKIMQAFVIQPDIESLFAGYWREYVSQLPEAIFQQVNENFYRTTFYELCSRYLSSWLAFTVESSYPQGKSDLEFIGKFHEKFAGRRWVIEFKYYSNADLTKMKTTVDKFTLQEADTEQIRGYATGLRSQYAEARISLHVIYCFGNQGFRVFDVG
;
A
#
# COMPACT_ATOMS: atom_id res chain seq x y z
N MET A 1 -11.02 22.93 -1.31
CA MET A 1 -11.25 22.24 -2.62
C MET A 1 -12.19 21.03 -2.48
N VAL A 2 -11.87 19.96 -1.71
CA VAL A 2 -12.81 18.82 -1.54
C VAL A 2 -14.11 19.29 -0.89
N ASP A 3 -14.01 20.07 0.17
CA ASP A 3 -15.17 20.58 0.91
C ASP A 3 -16.04 21.49 0.06
N ASP A 4 -15.43 22.28 -0.83
CA ASP A 4 -16.12 23.15 -1.78
C ASP A 4 -16.85 22.30 -2.84
N ILE A 5 -16.21 21.24 -3.37
CA ILE A 5 -16.85 20.30 -4.30
C ILE A 5 -18.08 19.65 -3.67
N TYR A 6 -17.99 19.17 -2.41
CA TYR A 6 -19.13 18.60 -1.71
C TYR A 6 -20.27 19.60 -1.51
N ALA A 7 -19.95 20.87 -1.34
CA ALA A 7 -20.94 21.94 -1.22
C ALA A 7 -21.57 22.32 -2.57
N ASP A 8 -20.73 22.49 -3.60
CA ASP A 8 -21.15 22.97 -4.92
C ASP A 8 -21.97 21.93 -5.69
N TYR A 9 -21.63 20.63 -5.51
CA TYR A 9 -22.33 19.51 -6.16
C TYR A 9 -23.40 18.85 -5.26
N GLU A 10 -23.60 19.35 -4.03
CA GLU A 10 -24.55 18.81 -3.05
C GLU A 10 -24.32 17.32 -2.73
N PHE A 11 -23.07 16.86 -2.74
CA PHE A 11 -22.76 15.46 -2.45
C PHE A 11 -22.99 15.10 -0.98
N GLU A 12 -23.30 13.83 -0.73
CA GLU A 12 -23.57 13.33 0.61
C GLU A 12 -22.31 13.31 1.48
N ARG A 13 -22.34 14.08 2.58
CA ARG A 13 -21.16 14.31 3.45
C ARG A 13 -20.67 13.10 4.23
N SER A 14 -21.45 12.03 4.29
CA SER A 14 -21.06 10.77 4.95
C SER A 14 -19.78 10.15 4.36
N SER A 15 -19.53 10.33 3.05
CA SER A 15 -18.33 9.83 2.35
C SER A 15 -17.15 10.81 2.36
N GLN A 16 -17.34 12.07 2.73
CA GLN A 16 -16.35 13.14 2.60
C GLN A 16 -15.04 12.84 3.30
N LYS A 17 -15.12 12.28 4.51
CA LYS A 17 -13.94 11.93 5.29
C LYS A 17 -13.14 10.78 4.68
N ASP A 18 -13.82 9.81 4.08
CA ASP A 18 -13.17 8.72 3.37
C ASP A 18 -12.43 9.23 2.13
N VAL A 19 -13.01 10.18 1.40
CA VAL A 19 -12.36 10.84 0.26
C VAL A 19 -11.10 11.59 0.70
N HIS A 20 -11.13 12.35 1.80
CA HIS A 20 -9.94 13.00 2.33
C HIS A 20 -8.84 12.00 2.71
N THR A 21 -9.21 10.91 3.38
CA THR A 21 -8.27 9.86 3.78
C THR A 21 -7.66 9.18 2.57
N LEU A 22 -8.48 8.88 1.57
CA LEU A 22 -8.06 8.25 0.32
C LEU A 22 -7.11 9.16 -0.47
N LEU A 23 -7.45 10.44 -0.64
CA LEU A 23 -6.57 11.41 -1.29
C LEU A 23 -5.22 11.50 -0.60
N ARG A 24 -5.20 11.51 0.74
CA ARG A 24 -3.96 11.55 1.52
C ARG A 24 -3.11 10.30 1.26
N SER A 25 -3.70 9.10 1.27
CA SER A 25 -2.98 7.84 1.12
C SER A 25 -2.44 7.61 -0.28
N HIS A 26 -3.19 8.04 -1.31
CA HIS A 26 -2.88 7.74 -2.71
C HIS A 26 -2.14 8.84 -3.45
N TYR A 27 -2.26 10.11 -3.04
CA TYR A 27 -1.76 11.24 -3.84
C TYR A 27 -0.88 12.22 -3.07
N ASN A 28 -0.79 12.12 -1.74
CA ASN A 28 0.11 12.88 -0.90
C ASN A 28 1.46 12.16 -0.74
N GLY A 29 2.35 12.71 0.08
CA GLY A 29 3.59 12.05 0.47
C GLY A 29 4.83 12.59 -0.23
N TYR A 30 4.71 13.61 -1.07
CA TYR A 30 5.86 14.21 -1.76
C TYR A 30 6.56 15.24 -0.89
N HIS A 31 7.86 15.03 -0.68
CA HIS A 31 8.74 15.96 0.01
C HIS A 31 9.81 16.49 -0.95
N PHE A 32 10.02 17.81 -0.95
CA PHE A 32 11.04 18.47 -1.74
C PHE A 32 12.14 19.02 -0.82
N ALA A 33 13.29 19.32 -1.40
CA ALA A 33 14.46 19.85 -0.72
C ALA A 33 15.02 18.91 0.37
N ASN A 34 14.80 19.21 1.64
CA ASN A 34 15.47 18.51 2.73
C ASN A 34 14.66 17.39 3.38
N GLY A 35 13.45 17.13 2.88
CA GLY A 35 12.50 16.25 3.56
C GLY A 35 11.83 16.90 4.78
N ASP A 36 12.27 18.12 5.13
CA ASP A 36 11.68 18.92 6.21
C ASP A 36 10.46 19.67 5.68
N GLY A 37 9.36 19.58 6.37
CA GLY A 37 8.11 20.24 6.01
C GLY A 37 6.97 19.27 5.72
N ASP A 38 5.78 19.83 5.52
CA ASP A 38 4.59 19.06 5.23
C ASP A 38 4.67 18.41 3.84
N ALA A 39 4.22 17.17 3.76
CA ALA A 39 4.09 16.47 2.50
C ALA A 39 3.04 17.15 1.61
N ILE A 40 3.34 17.25 0.32
CA ILE A 40 2.42 17.85 -0.65
C ILE A 40 1.79 16.78 -1.54
N TYR A 41 0.63 17.13 -2.10
CA TYR A 41 -0.09 16.32 -3.06
C TYR A 41 0.49 16.46 -4.47
N ASN A 42 0.41 15.39 -5.26
CA ASN A 42 0.61 15.50 -6.71
C ASN A 42 -0.63 16.17 -7.33
N PRO A 43 -0.52 17.41 -7.85
CA PRO A 43 -1.67 18.17 -8.32
C PRO A 43 -2.36 17.52 -9.52
N THR A 44 -1.60 16.92 -10.43
CA THR A 44 -2.14 16.26 -11.63
C THR A 44 -3.01 15.06 -11.25
N LEU A 45 -2.53 14.21 -10.32
CA LEU A 45 -3.27 13.02 -9.89
C LEU A 45 -4.53 13.39 -9.09
N VAL A 46 -4.41 14.38 -8.20
CA VAL A 46 -5.58 14.88 -7.45
C VAL A 46 -6.63 15.46 -8.37
N THR A 47 -6.21 16.26 -9.36
CA THR A 47 -7.16 16.86 -10.32
C THR A 47 -7.88 15.78 -11.13
N HIS A 48 -7.16 14.78 -11.62
CA HIS A 48 -7.76 13.64 -12.34
C HIS A 48 -8.81 12.93 -11.46
N PHE A 49 -8.45 12.56 -10.23
CA PHE A 49 -9.39 11.94 -9.30
C PHE A 49 -10.64 12.80 -9.08
N LEU A 50 -10.47 14.10 -8.83
CA LEU A 50 -11.60 14.98 -8.54
C LEU A 50 -12.52 15.19 -9.74
N VAL A 51 -11.98 15.21 -10.96
CA VAL A 51 -12.80 15.26 -12.20
C VAL A 51 -13.64 14.00 -12.31
N GLU A 52 -13.03 12.81 -12.23
CA GLU A 52 -13.79 11.54 -12.30
C GLU A 52 -14.80 11.41 -11.15
N PHE A 53 -14.43 11.85 -9.95
CA PHE A 53 -15.34 11.86 -8.80
C PHE A 53 -16.58 12.74 -9.03
N CYS A 54 -16.40 13.94 -9.58
CA CYS A 54 -17.52 14.83 -9.92
C CYS A 54 -18.37 14.25 -11.04
N GLU A 55 -17.75 13.76 -12.11
CA GLU A 55 -18.46 13.17 -13.27
C GLU A 55 -19.24 11.91 -12.89
N SER A 56 -18.78 11.15 -11.91
CA SER A 56 -19.49 9.96 -11.40
C SER A 56 -20.51 10.25 -10.30
N GLY A 57 -20.83 11.53 -10.06
CA GLY A 57 -21.82 11.93 -9.06
C GLY A 57 -21.39 11.66 -7.62
N GLY A 58 -20.13 11.91 -7.30
CA GLY A 58 -19.57 11.74 -5.95
C GLY A 58 -19.20 10.29 -5.59
N ARG A 59 -19.11 9.41 -6.56
CA ARG A 59 -18.65 8.03 -6.37
C ARG A 59 -17.12 7.95 -6.45
N ILE A 60 -16.52 7.21 -5.55
CA ILE A 60 -15.07 6.95 -5.59
C ILE A 60 -14.76 6.13 -6.85
N PRO A 61 -13.85 6.60 -7.75
CA PRO A 61 -13.46 5.87 -8.94
C PRO A 61 -12.99 4.44 -8.63
N GLU A 62 -13.19 3.53 -9.57
CA GLU A 62 -12.69 2.16 -9.44
C GLU A 62 -11.15 2.14 -9.47
N PHE A 63 -10.57 2.88 -10.41
CA PHE A 63 -9.12 2.99 -10.57
C PHE A 63 -8.63 4.33 -10.02
N LEU A 64 -7.76 4.26 -9.02
CA LEU A 64 -7.17 5.44 -8.38
C LEU A 64 -5.87 5.90 -9.06
N ILE A 65 -5.35 5.11 -9.97
CA ILE A 65 -4.20 5.44 -10.81
C ILE A 65 -4.70 5.63 -12.24
N ASP A 66 -4.38 6.79 -12.81
CA ASP A 66 -4.59 7.03 -14.24
C ASP A 66 -3.92 5.94 -15.08
N LEU A 67 -4.66 5.39 -16.04
CA LEU A 67 -4.15 4.35 -16.94
C LEU A 67 -2.89 4.81 -17.70
N ASN A 68 -2.75 6.10 -17.98
CA ASN A 68 -1.56 6.66 -18.61
C ASN A 68 -0.33 6.59 -17.71
N LEU A 69 -0.49 6.70 -16.39
CA LEU A 69 0.60 6.51 -15.44
C LEU A 69 0.99 5.03 -15.30
N ARG A 70 0.03 4.11 -15.42
CA ARG A 70 0.33 2.67 -15.48
C ARG A 70 1.15 2.29 -16.72
N THR A 71 0.97 2.99 -17.83
CA THR A 71 1.78 2.77 -19.04
C THR A 71 3.24 3.18 -18.87
N ASP A 72 3.58 3.96 -17.85
CA ASP A 72 4.93 4.42 -17.58
C ASP A 72 5.85 3.38 -16.90
N LEU A 73 5.41 2.12 -16.73
CA LEU A 73 6.33 1.00 -16.47
C LEU A 73 7.47 0.93 -17.50
N SER A 74 7.24 1.40 -18.72
CA SER A 74 8.29 1.54 -19.74
C SER A 74 9.41 2.50 -19.31
N TRP A 75 9.10 3.59 -18.62
CA TRP A 75 10.07 4.51 -18.05
C TRP A 75 10.83 3.89 -16.89
N VAL A 76 10.13 3.18 -15.98
CA VAL A 76 10.75 2.41 -14.89
C VAL A 76 11.77 1.45 -15.47
N ARG A 77 11.37 0.62 -16.43
CA ARG A 77 12.28 -0.32 -17.12
C ARG A 77 13.46 0.39 -17.78
N ARG A 78 13.22 1.48 -18.49
CA ARG A 78 14.26 2.22 -19.20
C ARG A 78 15.29 2.83 -18.24
N ILE A 79 14.84 3.36 -17.11
CA ILE A 79 15.73 3.96 -16.10
C ILE A 79 16.47 2.86 -15.36
N THR A 80 15.80 1.76 -14.96
CA THR A 80 16.42 0.66 -14.21
C THR A 80 17.52 -0.04 -15.00
N THR A 81 17.44 -0.09 -16.33
CA THR A 81 18.55 -0.59 -17.16
C THR A 81 19.84 0.22 -17.00
N SER A 82 19.77 1.44 -16.49
CA SER A 82 20.91 2.30 -16.21
C SER A 82 21.49 2.09 -14.81
N TYR A 83 20.83 1.30 -13.97
CA TYR A 83 21.25 1.08 -12.58
C TYR A 83 22.56 0.28 -12.49
N PRO A 84 23.53 0.71 -11.66
CA PRO A 84 24.83 0.02 -11.54
C PRO A 84 24.77 -1.33 -10.79
N GLY A 85 23.70 -1.58 -10.00
CA GLY A 85 23.41 -2.87 -9.38
C GLY A 85 22.42 -3.69 -10.23
N SER A 86 21.82 -4.71 -9.64
CA SER A 86 20.74 -5.43 -10.30
C SER A 86 19.42 -4.64 -10.20
N THR A 87 18.66 -4.62 -11.28
CA THR A 87 17.30 -4.04 -11.27
C THR A 87 16.41 -4.71 -10.22
N GLU A 88 16.59 -6.01 -10.06
CA GLU A 88 15.89 -6.83 -9.08
C GLU A 88 16.14 -6.32 -7.66
N GLU A 89 17.41 -6.15 -7.26
CA GLU A 89 17.80 -5.66 -5.94
C GLU A 89 17.20 -4.28 -5.61
N PHE A 90 17.17 -3.38 -6.59
CA PHE A 90 16.55 -2.05 -6.45
C PHE A 90 15.05 -2.15 -6.19
N VAL A 91 14.35 -2.94 -6.98
CA VAL A 91 12.88 -3.10 -6.85
C VAL A 91 12.52 -3.87 -5.60
N GLU A 92 13.25 -4.94 -5.26
CA GLU A 92 13.11 -5.70 -4.03
C GLU A 92 13.26 -4.81 -2.80
N SER A 93 14.29 -3.97 -2.78
CA SER A 93 14.53 -3.03 -1.67
C SER A 93 13.35 -2.06 -1.48
N LEU A 94 12.82 -1.49 -2.56
CA LEU A 94 11.66 -0.61 -2.47
C LEU A 94 10.37 -1.32 -2.05
N VAL A 95 10.15 -2.55 -2.52
CA VAL A 95 8.94 -3.31 -2.15
C VAL A 95 9.03 -3.85 -0.71
N THR A 96 10.22 -4.28 -0.26
CA THR A 96 10.42 -4.83 1.08
C THR A 96 10.61 -3.73 2.13
N LEU A 97 11.54 -2.80 1.91
CA LEU A 97 11.92 -1.78 2.89
C LEU A 97 11.19 -0.45 2.70
N ASN A 98 10.61 -0.22 1.53
CA ASN A 98 10.02 1.06 1.10
C ASN A 98 11.05 2.22 1.08
N THR A 99 12.33 1.94 1.14
CA THR A 99 13.40 2.94 1.16
C THR A 99 14.58 2.51 0.32
N ILE A 100 15.35 3.49 -0.16
CA ILE A 100 16.62 3.27 -0.84
C ILE A 100 17.60 4.39 -0.52
N ASP A 101 18.87 4.03 -0.34
CA ASP A 101 19.94 5.00 -0.08
C ASP A 101 20.26 5.82 -1.32
N TYR A 102 20.55 7.13 -1.14
CA TYR A 102 20.95 8.01 -2.22
C TYR A 102 22.02 9.00 -1.80
N ASP A 103 22.81 9.50 -2.76
CA ASP A 103 23.75 10.59 -2.54
C ASP A 103 23.09 11.93 -2.88
N ARG A 104 22.86 12.74 -1.85
CA ARG A 104 22.27 14.07 -1.95
C ARG A 104 23.03 15.04 -2.85
N ASN A 105 24.32 14.87 -3.00
CA ASN A 105 25.14 15.75 -3.85
C ASN A 105 24.69 15.70 -5.31
N PHE A 106 24.14 14.59 -5.76
CA PHE A 106 23.58 14.49 -7.11
C PHE A 106 22.32 15.34 -7.32
N LEU A 107 21.52 15.58 -6.27
CA LEU A 107 20.35 16.46 -6.33
C LEU A 107 20.73 17.93 -6.48
N THR A 108 21.76 18.39 -5.73
CA THR A 108 22.00 19.82 -5.51
C THR A 108 22.99 20.44 -6.46
N THR A 109 23.91 19.65 -7.01
CA THR A 109 25.10 20.24 -7.70
C THR A 109 25.32 19.76 -9.13
N LYS A 110 24.66 18.68 -9.55
CA LYS A 110 25.07 18.01 -10.80
C LYS A 110 23.94 17.61 -11.74
N PHE A 111 22.67 17.66 -11.30
CA PHE A 111 21.59 17.19 -12.14
C PHE A 111 21.22 18.21 -13.23
N ASP A 112 21.29 17.77 -14.48
CA ASP A 112 20.75 18.42 -15.67
C ASP A 112 19.90 17.36 -16.41
N MET A 113 18.83 17.77 -17.06
CA MET A 113 17.97 16.88 -17.85
C MET A 113 18.71 16.04 -18.89
N LYS A 114 19.93 16.47 -19.30
CA LYS A 114 20.82 15.68 -20.15
C LYS A 114 21.27 14.36 -19.49
N HIS A 115 21.35 14.35 -18.15
CA HIS A 115 21.80 13.22 -17.35
C HIS A 115 20.66 12.30 -16.92
N PHE A 116 19.44 12.53 -17.43
CA PHE A 116 18.23 11.83 -16.97
C PHE A 116 18.33 10.28 -17.07
N PHE A 117 19.10 9.77 -18.04
CA PHE A 117 19.31 8.34 -18.23
C PHE A 117 20.72 7.86 -17.86
N ASP A 118 21.53 8.73 -17.26
CA ASP A 118 22.89 8.34 -16.88
C ASP A 118 22.87 7.49 -15.62
N LYS A 119 23.72 6.44 -15.57
CA LYS A 119 23.82 5.50 -14.46
C LYS A 119 23.98 6.15 -13.09
N GLY A 120 24.74 7.24 -12.98
CA GLY A 120 24.97 7.94 -11.72
C GLY A 120 23.75 8.73 -11.21
N PHE A 121 22.75 8.97 -12.06
CA PHE A 121 21.60 9.84 -11.77
C PHE A 121 20.26 9.10 -11.72
N PHE A 122 20.25 7.79 -11.84
CA PHE A 122 19.01 7.03 -11.98
C PHE A 122 18.02 7.27 -10.83
N LEU A 123 18.45 7.31 -9.57
CA LEU A 123 17.58 7.59 -8.42
C LEU A 123 17.02 9.03 -8.48
N ILE A 124 17.85 9.96 -8.90
CA ILE A 124 17.45 11.36 -9.08
C ILE A 124 16.42 11.49 -10.20
N SER A 125 16.54 10.71 -11.24
CA SER A 125 15.55 10.64 -12.33
C SER A 125 14.21 10.12 -11.83
N PHE A 126 14.18 9.10 -10.99
CA PHE A 126 12.96 8.63 -10.33
C PHE A 126 12.34 9.67 -9.40
N TYR A 127 13.16 10.43 -8.70
CA TYR A 127 12.70 11.55 -7.88
C TYR A 127 12.03 12.64 -8.73
N TYR A 128 12.66 13.08 -9.85
CA TYR A 128 12.08 14.10 -10.73
C TYR A 128 10.83 13.62 -11.49
N LEU A 129 10.70 12.31 -11.72
CA LEU A 129 9.46 11.71 -12.23
C LEU A 129 8.35 11.60 -11.16
N GLY A 130 8.63 11.93 -9.91
CA GLY A 130 7.68 11.78 -8.82
C GLY A 130 7.42 10.32 -8.43
N MET A 131 8.30 9.40 -8.78
CA MET A 131 8.22 7.99 -8.37
C MET A 131 8.87 7.76 -7.01
N LEU A 132 9.86 8.55 -6.66
CA LEU A 132 10.50 8.58 -5.34
C LEU A 132 10.34 9.95 -4.70
N THR A 133 10.45 10.00 -3.38
CA THR A 133 10.47 11.22 -2.59
C THR A 133 11.57 11.16 -1.54
N ILE A 134 12.06 12.30 -1.09
CA ILE A 134 13.05 12.36 -0.01
C ILE A 134 12.37 11.94 1.30
N GLN A 135 12.94 10.97 1.99
CA GLN A 135 12.54 10.62 3.35
C GLN A 135 13.38 11.37 4.38
N ASP A 136 14.68 11.34 4.21
CA ASP A 136 15.65 12.02 5.05
C ASP A 136 16.91 12.37 4.24
N ARG A 137 18.00 12.73 4.94
CA ARG A 137 19.26 13.15 4.31
C ARG A 137 19.92 12.05 3.47
N PHE A 138 19.64 10.78 3.77
CA PHE A 138 20.35 9.63 3.22
C PHE A 138 19.46 8.71 2.40
N THR A 139 18.14 8.78 2.61
CA THR A 139 17.20 7.84 2.03
C THR A 139 16.08 8.52 1.25
N MET A 140 15.67 7.88 0.17
CA MET A 140 14.43 8.13 -0.55
C MET A 140 13.45 6.99 -0.31
N LYS A 141 12.15 7.26 -0.52
CA LYS A 141 11.07 6.28 -0.39
C LYS A 141 10.02 6.44 -1.49
N LEU A 142 9.15 5.46 -1.59
CA LEU A 142 7.92 5.59 -2.37
C LEU A 142 6.97 6.58 -1.67
N PRO A 143 6.44 7.60 -2.38
CA PRO A 143 5.68 8.67 -1.74
C PRO A 143 4.31 8.23 -1.21
N ASN A 144 3.63 7.32 -1.92
CA ASN A 144 2.24 6.97 -1.64
C ASN A 144 1.86 5.58 -2.18
N LEU A 145 0.61 5.18 -1.96
CA LEU A 145 0.10 3.87 -2.35
C LEU A 145 0.09 3.65 -3.87
N ASN A 146 -0.13 4.68 -4.66
CA ASN A 146 -0.11 4.55 -6.11
C ASN A 146 1.28 4.15 -6.62
N MET A 147 2.32 4.78 -6.09
CA MET A 147 3.70 4.42 -6.45
C MET A 147 4.08 3.04 -5.90
N ARG A 148 3.64 2.69 -4.68
CA ARG A 148 3.83 1.34 -4.15
C ARG A 148 3.20 0.27 -5.05
N GLN A 149 1.98 0.50 -5.52
CA GLN A 149 1.30 -0.42 -6.43
C GLN A 149 2.08 -0.64 -7.74
N ILE A 150 2.58 0.45 -8.35
CA ILE A 150 3.40 0.37 -9.58
C ILE A 150 4.66 -0.46 -9.34
N PHE A 151 5.36 -0.27 -8.21
CA PHE A 151 6.57 -1.02 -7.91
C PHE A 151 6.30 -2.49 -7.57
N VAL A 152 5.17 -2.81 -6.93
CA VAL A 152 4.77 -4.21 -6.72
C VAL A 152 4.39 -4.88 -8.05
N GLU A 153 3.71 -4.19 -8.95
CA GLU A 153 3.44 -4.70 -10.29
C GLU A 153 4.75 -5.03 -11.04
N TYR A 154 5.73 -4.15 -10.94
CA TYR A 154 7.04 -4.37 -11.56
C TYR A 154 7.83 -5.50 -10.88
N PHE A 155 7.78 -5.61 -9.54
CA PHE A 155 8.32 -6.74 -8.78
C PHE A 155 7.70 -8.06 -9.25
N ASN A 156 6.38 -8.11 -9.41
CA ASN A 156 5.68 -9.30 -9.89
C ASN A 156 6.15 -9.72 -11.30
N GLU A 157 6.36 -8.74 -12.18
CA GLU A 157 6.91 -9.02 -13.53
C GLU A 157 8.33 -9.57 -13.48
N LEU A 158 9.23 -8.96 -12.69
CA LEU A 158 10.63 -9.39 -12.56
C LEU A 158 10.73 -10.84 -12.07
N HIS A 159 9.91 -11.20 -11.08
CA HIS A 159 9.90 -12.54 -10.49
C HIS A 159 8.91 -13.49 -11.17
N GLN A 160 8.29 -13.08 -12.29
CA GLN A 160 7.31 -13.88 -13.06
C GLN A 160 6.16 -14.40 -12.18
N ILE A 161 5.73 -13.60 -11.20
CA ILE A 161 4.61 -13.94 -10.34
C ILE A 161 3.32 -13.76 -11.14
N ASP A 162 2.57 -14.85 -11.30
CA ASP A 162 1.27 -14.81 -11.97
C ASP A 162 0.21 -14.22 -11.01
N VAL A 163 -0.34 -13.06 -11.37
CA VAL A 163 -1.40 -12.36 -10.65
C VAL A 163 -2.71 -12.27 -11.45
N SER A 164 -2.85 -13.04 -12.53
CA SER A 164 -3.95 -12.87 -13.48
C SER A 164 -5.26 -13.55 -13.06
N THR A 165 -5.39 -14.84 -13.22
CA THR A 165 -6.68 -15.53 -13.08
C THR A 165 -6.82 -16.38 -11.81
N ARG A 166 -5.71 -16.72 -11.16
CA ARG A 166 -5.68 -17.63 -9.99
C ARG A 166 -6.51 -17.10 -8.82
N TYR A 167 -6.59 -15.79 -8.69
CA TYR A 167 -7.21 -15.12 -7.53
C TYR A 167 -8.70 -14.86 -7.70
N THR A 168 -9.24 -14.94 -8.91
CA THR A 168 -10.65 -14.61 -9.19
C THR A 168 -11.62 -15.34 -8.29
N LYS A 169 -11.43 -16.65 -8.07
CA LYS A 169 -12.32 -17.45 -7.22
C LYS A 169 -12.24 -17.03 -5.75
N ILE A 170 -11.03 -16.70 -5.26
CA ILE A 170 -10.78 -16.27 -3.89
C ILE A 170 -11.46 -14.92 -3.66
N MET A 171 -11.27 -13.99 -4.57
CA MET A 171 -11.87 -12.66 -4.50
C MET A 171 -13.40 -12.70 -4.64
N GLN A 172 -13.94 -13.55 -5.53
CA GLN A 172 -15.38 -13.78 -5.62
C GLN A 172 -15.95 -14.38 -4.33
N ALA A 173 -15.26 -15.34 -3.71
CA ALA A 173 -15.67 -15.90 -2.42
C ALA A 173 -15.74 -14.81 -1.34
N PHE A 174 -14.74 -13.94 -1.26
CA PHE A 174 -14.74 -12.80 -0.34
C PHE A 174 -15.91 -11.84 -0.62
N VAL A 175 -16.19 -11.55 -1.88
CA VAL A 175 -17.34 -10.69 -2.24
C VAL A 175 -18.67 -11.33 -1.81
N ILE A 176 -18.80 -12.65 -1.90
CA ILE A 176 -20.02 -13.37 -1.47
C ILE A 176 -20.14 -13.39 0.05
N GLN A 177 -19.11 -13.82 0.72
CA GLN A 177 -19.02 -13.96 2.19
C GLN A 177 -17.64 -13.43 2.65
N PRO A 178 -17.55 -12.18 3.10
CA PRO A 178 -16.30 -11.60 3.54
C PRO A 178 -15.70 -12.34 4.74
N ASP A 179 -14.54 -12.92 4.52
CA ASP A 179 -13.72 -13.61 5.51
C ASP A 179 -12.23 -13.34 5.22
N ILE A 180 -11.58 -12.62 6.14
CA ILE A 180 -10.18 -12.20 5.99
C ILE A 180 -9.24 -13.41 6.08
N GLU A 181 -9.54 -14.41 6.93
CA GLU A 181 -8.69 -15.60 7.04
C GLU A 181 -8.64 -16.38 5.72
N SER A 182 -9.79 -16.66 5.12
CA SER A 182 -9.86 -17.34 3.82
C SER A 182 -9.24 -16.52 2.69
N LEU A 183 -9.41 -15.19 2.70
CA LEU A 183 -8.80 -14.30 1.73
C LEU A 183 -7.27 -14.33 1.83
N PHE A 184 -6.73 -14.24 3.05
CA PHE A 184 -5.29 -14.28 3.29
C PHE A 184 -4.69 -15.67 3.02
N ALA A 185 -5.41 -16.74 3.37
CA ALA A 185 -5.02 -18.10 3.00
C ALA A 185 -4.91 -18.28 1.47
N GLY A 186 -5.82 -17.69 0.73
CA GLY A 186 -5.75 -17.64 -0.72
C GLY A 186 -4.54 -16.88 -1.25
N TYR A 187 -4.26 -15.68 -0.71
CA TYR A 187 -3.05 -14.92 -1.02
C TYR A 187 -1.79 -15.72 -0.71
N TRP A 188 -1.70 -16.36 0.45
CA TRP A 188 -0.55 -17.17 0.84
C TRP A 188 -0.31 -18.32 -0.15
N ARG A 189 -1.38 -19.08 -0.43
CA ARG A 189 -1.31 -20.25 -1.31
C ARG A 189 -0.95 -19.89 -2.76
N GLU A 190 -1.51 -18.80 -3.28
CA GLU A 190 -1.38 -18.47 -4.71
C GLU A 190 -0.28 -17.44 -5.01
N TYR A 191 0.01 -16.52 -4.08
CA TYR A 191 1.02 -15.47 -4.26
C TYR A 191 2.34 -15.82 -3.58
N VAL A 192 2.31 -16.02 -2.26
CA VAL A 192 3.53 -16.25 -1.47
C VAL A 192 4.26 -17.52 -1.91
N SER A 193 3.53 -18.55 -2.34
CA SER A 193 4.12 -19.79 -2.84
C SER A 193 4.91 -19.63 -4.15
N GLN A 194 4.74 -18.55 -4.88
CA GLN A 194 5.48 -18.26 -6.11
C GLN A 194 6.79 -17.50 -5.86
N LEU A 195 6.99 -16.98 -4.64
CA LEU A 195 8.17 -16.18 -4.33
C LEU A 195 9.44 -17.02 -4.37
N PRO A 196 10.52 -16.53 -4.98
CA PRO A 196 11.83 -17.14 -4.89
C PRO A 196 12.30 -17.27 -3.43
N GLU A 197 13.01 -18.34 -3.08
CA GLU A 197 13.47 -18.58 -1.71
C GLU A 197 14.37 -17.44 -1.19
N ALA A 198 15.15 -16.82 -2.05
CA ALA A 198 16.02 -15.70 -1.70
C ALA A 198 15.25 -14.50 -1.14
N ILE A 199 14.02 -14.24 -1.61
CA ILE A 199 13.19 -13.13 -1.15
C ILE A 199 12.86 -13.26 0.34
N PHE A 200 12.69 -14.50 0.86
CA PHE A 200 12.38 -14.72 2.27
C PHE A 200 13.50 -14.33 3.24
N GLN A 201 14.68 -13.99 2.74
CA GLN A 201 15.73 -13.40 3.56
C GLN A 201 15.55 -11.91 3.81
N GLN A 202 14.74 -11.24 2.98
CA GLN A 202 14.52 -9.80 3.00
C GLN A 202 13.09 -9.42 3.39
N VAL A 203 12.12 -10.36 3.31
CA VAL A 203 10.72 -10.07 3.63
C VAL A 203 10.55 -9.62 5.09
N ASN A 204 9.58 -8.76 5.27
CA ASN A 204 9.20 -8.21 6.56
C ASN A 204 7.68 -7.90 6.55
N GLU A 205 7.20 -7.27 7.60
CA GLU A 205 5.81 -6.86 7.73
C GLU A 205 5.33 -6.01 6.55
N ASN A 206 6.14 -5.02 6.15
CA ASN A 206 5.80 -4.12 5.05
C ASN A 206 5.60 -4.86 3.71
N PHE A 207 6.42 -5.88 3.45
CA PHE A 207 6.31 -6.70 2.23
C PHE A 207 4.95 -7.41 2.15
N TYR A 208 4.56 -8.14 3.20
CA TYR A 208 3.28 -8.87 3.20
C TYR A 208 2.09 -7.91 3.14
N ARG A 209 2.13 -6.82 3.90
CA ARG A 209 1.11 -5.78 3.86
C ARG A 209 0.93 -5.20 2.46
N THR A 210 2.03 -4.81 1.82
CA THR A 210 2.01 -4.09 0.53
C THR A 210 1.58 -5.00 -0.62
N THR A 211 2.08 -6.22 -0.68
CA THR A 211 1.73 -7.18 -1.73
C THR A 211 0.30 -7.73 -1.57
N PHE A 212 -0.14 -7.94 -0.33
CA PHE A 212 -1.53 -8.30 -0.06
C PHE A 212 -2.50 -7.16 -0.42
N TYR A 213 -2.17 -5.91 -0.04
CA TYR A 213 -2.92 -4.72 -0.43
C TYR A 213 -3.02 -4.62 -1.97
N GLU A 214 -1.90 -4.71 -2.68
CA GLU A 214 -1.90 -4.60 -4.14
C GLU A 214 -2.81 -5.63 -4.77
N LEU A 215 -2.70 -6.88 -4.36
CA LEU A 215 -3.54 -7.95 -4.87
C LEU A 215 -5.03 -7.72 -4.58
N CYS A 216 -5.38 -7.32 -3.35
CA CYS A 216 -6.77 -7.01 -3.00
C CYS A 216 -7.31 -5.81 -3.78
N SER A 217 -6.52 -4.75 -3.93
CA SER A 217 -6.94 -3.55 -4.65
C SER A 217 -7.20 -3.83 -6.13
N ARG A 218 -6.45 -4.72 -6.74
CA ARG A 218 -6.62 -5.15 -8.15
C ARG A 218 -8.00 -5.76 -8.44
N TYR A 219 -8.56 -6.50 -7.48
CA TYR A 219 -9.78 -7.28 -7.68
C TYR A 219 -11.01 -6.75 -6.94
N LEU A 220 -10.81 -5.98 -5.87
CA LEU A 220 -11.90 -5.56 -4.98
C LEU A 220 -12.16 -4.06 -5.02
N SER A 221 -11.44 -3.30 -5.84
CA SER A 221 -11.56 -1.83 -5.94
C SER A 221 -12.94 -1.36 -6.38
N SER A 222 -13.74 -2.18 -7.05
CA SER A 222 -15.13 -1.84 -7.38
C SER A 222 -16.00 -1.65 -6.10
N TRP A 223 -15.71 -2.37 -5.02
CA TRP A 223 -16.52 -2.36 -3.78
C TRP A 223 -15.82 -1.72 -2.59
N LEU A 224 -14.48 -1.72 -2.60
CA LEU A 224 -13.65 -1.30 -1.47
C LEU A 224 -12.71 -0.18 -1.86
N ALA A 225 -12.51 0.76 -0.96
CA ALA A 225 -11.34 1.63 -0.92
C ALA A 225 -10.35 1.08 0.10
N PHE A 226 -9.08 1.42 -0.06
CA PHE A 226 -8.00 0.91 0.78
C PHE A 226 -7.17 2.06 1.32
N THR A 227 -6.74 1.96 2.57
CA THR A 227 -5.77 2.87 3.16
C THR A 227 -4.71 2.11 3.92
N VAL A 228 -3.51 2.65 3.96
CA VAL A 228 -2.36 2.08 4.66
C VAL A 228 -1.80 3.14 5.61
N GLU A 229 -1.36 2.71 6.79
CA GLU A 229 -0.79 3.60 7.80
C GLU A 229 -1.74 4.74 8.24
N SER A 230 -3.04 4.42 8.34
CA SER A 230 -4.03 5.39 8.84
C SER A 230 -3.74 5.78 10.29
N SER A 231 -3.65 7.10 10.55
CA SER A 231 -3.24 7.61 11.85
C SER A 231 -4.42 7.75 12.81
N TYR A 232 -4.26 7.23 14.01
CA TYR A 232 -5.17 7.35 15.15
C TYR A 232 -4.43 7.91 16.37
N PRO A 233 -5.12 8.40 17.40
CA PRO A 233 -4.46 8.87 18.63
C PRO A 233 -3.57 7.79 19.28
N GLN A 234 -3.91 6.51 19.10
CA GLN A 234 -3.22 5.36 19.69
C GLN A 234 -2.12 4.79 18.77
N GLY A 235 -1.94 5.31 17.57
CA GLY A 235 -0.94 4.83 16.62
C GLY A 235 -1.44 4.81 15.18
N LYS A 236 -0.86 3.94 14.35
CA LYS A 236 -1.24 3.78 12.94
C LYS A 236 -1.67 2.35 12.69
N SER A 237 -2.81 2.18 12.00
CA SER A 237 -3.20 0.88 11.46
C SER A 237 -2.36 0.54 10.24
N ASP A 238 -2.11 -0.74 10.01
CA ASP A 238 -1.34 -1.16 8.85
C ASP A 238 -2.14 -1.09 7.56
N LEU A 239 -3.32 -1.69 7.53
CA LEU A 239 -4.16 -1.77 6.33
C LEU A 239 -5.64 -1.70 6.73
N GLU A 240 -6.41 -0.92 5.99
CA GLU A 240 -7.86 -0.86 6.15
C GLU A 240 -8.55 -1.10 4.82
N PHE A 241 -9.58 -1.94 4.85
CA PHE A 241 -10.56 -2.07 3.78
C PHE A 241 -11.80 -1.27 4.15
N ILE A 242 -12.20 -0.35 3.29
CA ILE A 242 -13.30 0.58 3.51
C ILE A 242 -14.37 0.31 2.46
N GLY A 243 -15.55 -0.12 2.89
CA GLY A 243 -16.69 -0.29 1.98
C GLY A 243 -17.09 1.03 1.35
N LYS A 244 -17.00 1.12 0.02
CA LYS A 244 -17.35 2.34 -0.70
C LYS A 244 -18.82 2.66 -0.50
N PHE A 245 -19.12 3.93 -0.26
CA PHE A 245 -20.48 4.45 -0.20
C PHE A 245 -21.19 4.16 -1.54
N HIS A 246 -22.43 3.78 -1.48
CA HIS A 246 -23.25 3.28 -2.62
C HIS A 246 -22.91 1.86 -3.11
N GLU A 247 -21.92 1.18 -2.56
CA GLU A 247 -21.54 -0.17 -2.97
C GLU A 247 -21.95 -1.24 -1.92
N LYS A 248 -21.77 -2.51 -2.28
CA LYS A 248 -22.21 -3.67 -1.49
C LYS A 248 -21.74 -3.65 -0.03
N PHE A 249 -20.58 -3.10 0.23
CA PHE A 249 -19.97 -3.09 1.55
C PHE A 249 -20.04 -1.74 2.27
N ALA A 250 -20.92 -0.84 1.80
CA ALA A 250 -21.12 0.46 2.44
C ALA A 250 -21.32 0.31 3.96
N GLY A 251 -20.64 1.15 4.71
CA GLY A 251 -20.68 1.11 6.19
C GLY A 251 -19.89 -0.05 6.84
N ARG A 252 -19.12 -0.84 6.09
CA ARG A 252 -18.23 -1.87 6.66
C ARG A 252 -16.78 -1.44 6.57
N ARG A 253 -16.01 -1.78 7.60
CA ARG A 253 -14.57 -1.57 7.66
C ARG A 253 -13.88 -2.79 8.24
N TRP A 254 -12.77 -3.18 7.65
CA TRP A 254 -11.84 -4.17 8.17
C TRP A 254 -10.54 -3.46 8.49
N VAL A 255 -10.09 -3.56 9.72
CA VAL A 255 -8.79 -3.07 10.17
C VAL A 255 -7.89 -4.28 10.34
N ILE A 256 -6.77 -4.25 9.68
CA ILE A 256 -5.83 -5.37 9.63
C ILE A 256 -4.48 -4.85 10.13
N GLU A 257 -3.96 -5.50 11.15
CA GLU A 257 -2.62 -5.32 11.69
C GLU A 257 -1.76 -6.47 11.26
N PHE A 258 -0.59 -6.20 10.71
CA PHE A 258 0.39 -7.21 10.33
C PHE A 258 1.47 -7.32 11.39
N LYS A 259 1.99 -8.53 11.57
CA LYS A 259 3.17 -8.81 12.39
C LYS A 259 4.04 -9.83 11.67
N TYR A 260 5.32 -9.63 11.73
CA TYR A 260 6.29 -10.51 11.09
C TYR A 260 7.26 -11.12 12.10
N TYR A 261 7.45 -12.42 11.99
CA TYR A 261 8.46 -13.18 12.70
C TYR A 261 9.30 -13.98 11.70
N SER A 262 10.60 -13.87 11.81
CA SER A 262 11.50 -14.70 11.01
C SER A 262 11.47 -16.16 11.47
N ASN A 263 11.97 -17.06 10.63
CA ASN A 263 12.15 -18.47 11.01
C ASN A 263 13.05 -18.62 12.26
N ALA A 264 14.03 -17.72 12.43
CA ALA A 264 14.89 -17.69 13.60
C ALA A 264 14.13 -17.28 14.88
N ASP A 265 13.14 -16.38 14.75
CA ASP A 265 12.35 -15.95 15.90
C ASP A 265 11.44 -17.06 16.40
N LEU A 266 10.79 -17.84 15.51
CA LEU A 266 10.03 -19.03 15.91
C LEU A 266 10.89 -20.05 16.67
N THR A 267 12.12 -20.25 16.21
CA THR A 267 13.05 -21.15 16.89
C THR A 267 13.41 -20.64 18.29
N LYS A 268 13.69 -19.35 18.45
CA LYS A 268 13.96 -18.71 19.75
C LYS A 268 12.77 -18.81 20.70
N MET A 269 11.55 -18.60 20.18
CA MET A 269 10.30 -18.69 20.94
C MET A 269 9.90 -20.14 21.27
N LYS A 270 10.59 -21.13 20.71
CA LYS A 270 10.29 -22.58 20.86
C LYS A 270 8.85 -22.91 20.52
N THR A 271 8.30 -22.27 19.50
CA THR A 271 6.92 -22.46 19.03
C THR A 271 6.87 -22.81 17.56
N THR A 272 5.72 -23.23 17.08
CA THR A 272 5.43 -23.47 15.67
C THR A 272 4.29 -22.57 15.22
N VAL A 273 4.12 -22.39 13.92
CA VAL A 273 3.02 -21.58 13.35
C VAL A 273 1.67 -21.99 13.94
N ASP A 274 1.36 -23.30 13.97
CA ASP A 274 0.06 -23.81 14.46
C ASP A 274 -0.17 -23.57 15.95
N LYS A 275 0.90 -23.49 16.75
CA LYS A 275 0.82 -23.29 18.21
C LYS A 275 0.93 -21.81 18.60
N PHE A 276 1.19 -20.94 17.65
CA PHE A 276 1.30 -19.52 17.93
C PHE A 276 -0.06 -18.94 18.32
N THR A 277 -0.08 -18.12 19.35
CA THR A 277 -1.30 -17.51 19.89
C THR A 277 -1.26 -16.00 19.72
N LEU A 278 -2.44 -15.40 19.63
CA LEU A 278 -2.59 -13.96 19.61
C LEU A 278 -1.91 -13.32 20.84
N GLN A 279 -1.10 -12.31 20.60
CA GLN A 279 -0.40 -11.58 21.66
C GLN A 279 -1.31 -10.49 22.25
N GLU A 280 -1.25 -10.32 23.57
CA GLU A 280 -2.07 -9.34 24.27
C GLU A 280 -1.78 -7.91 23.82
N ALA A 281 -0.51 -7.55 23.67
CA ALA A 281 -0.08 -6.24 23.21
C ALA A 281 -0.63 -5.88 21.82
N ASP A 282 -0.68 -6.85 20.89
CA ASP A 282 -1.22 -6.64 19.55
C ASP A 282 -2.74 -6.50 19.57
N THR A 283 -3.40 -7.22 20.50
CA THR A 283 -4.85 -7.09 20.77
C THR A 283 -5.19 -5.71 21.29
N GLU A 284 -4.42 -5.19 22.25
CA GLU A 284 -4.61 -3.85 22.81
C GLU A 284 -4.37 -2.77 21.76
N GLN A 285 -3.33 -2.92 20.95
CA GLN A 285 -2.99 -2.00 19.86
C GLN A 285 -4.17 -1.87 18.88
N ILE A 286 -4.67 -2.96 18.33
CA ILE A 286 -5.73 -2.92 17.31
C ILE A 286 -7.07 -2.46 17.89
N ARG A 287 -7.39 -2.78 19.14
CA ARG A 287 -8.58 -2.27 19.85
C ARG A 287 -8.49 -0.79 20.10
N GLY A 288 -7.29 -0.25 20.32
CA GLY A 288 -7.04 1.18 20.40
C GLY A 288 -7.46 1.92 19.13
N TYR A 289 -7.13 1.36 17.96
CA TYR A 289 -7.56 1.94 16.66
C TYR A 289 -9.08 1.90 16.50
N ALA A 290 -9.73 0.82 16.89
CA ALA A 290 -11.19 0.70 16.83
C ALA A 290 -11.91 1.78 17.65
N THR A 291 -11.35 2.16 18.78
CA THR A 291 -11.91 3.25 19.59
C THR A 291 -11.86 4.58 18.83
N GLY A 292 -10.75 4.89 18.20
CA GLY A 292 -10.61 6.07 17.33
C GLY A 292 -11.58 6.03 16.14
N LEU A 293 -11.69 4.87 15.49
CA LEU A 293 -12.60 4.67 14.35
C LEU A 293 -14.08 4.83 14.74
N ARG A 294 -14.52 4.23 15.85
CA ARG A 294 -15.92 4.35 16.33
C ARG A 294 -16.29 5.78 16.65
N SER A 295 -15.36 6.59 17.17
CA SER A 295 -15.61 8.02 17.38
C SER A 295 -15.76 8.81 16.08
N GLN A 296 -15.17 8.31 15.01
CA GLN A 296 -15.17 8.98 13.69
C GLN A 296 -16.28 8.47 12.77
N TYR A 297 -16.68 7.20 12.90
CA TYR A 297 -17.61 6.48 12.04
C TYR A 297 -18.57 5.64 12.92
N ALA A 298 -19.46 6.33 13.64
CA ALA A 298 -20.33 5.70 14.64
C ALA A 298 -21.21 4.58 14.07
N GLU A 299 -21.64 4.71 12.81
CA GLU A 299 -22.52 3.74 12.12
C GLU A 299 -21.75 2.60 11.43
N ALA A 300 -20.41 2.66 11.39
CA ALA A 300 -19.62 1.65 10.69
C ALA A 300 -19.53 0.34 11.47
N ARG A 301 -19.69 -0.78 10.75
CA ARG A 301 -19.39 -2.12 11.26
C ARG A 301 -17.89 -2.38 11.11
N ILE A 302 -17.16 -2.36 12.20
CA ILE A 302 -15.72 -2.52 12.24
C ILE A 302 -15.39 -3.95 12.62
N SER A 303 -14.56 -4.62 11.82
CA SER A 303 -13.96 -5.94 12.08
C SER A 303 -12.45 -5.76 12.23
N LEU A 304 -11.85 -6.36 13.25
CA LEU A 304 -10.45 -6.22 13.61
C LEU A 304 -9.72 -7.54 13.41
N HIS A 305 -8.61 -7.51 12.69
CA HIS A 305 -7.83 -8.71 12.41
C HIS A 305 -6.33 -8.47 12.64
N VAL A 306 -5.67 -9.41 13.30
CA VAL A 306 -4.21 -9.44 13.41
C VAL A 306 -3.71 -10.61 12.57
N ILE A 307 -2.80 -10.32 11.64
CA ILE A 307 -2.18 -11.31 10.76
C ILE A 307 -0.70 -11.44 11.12
N TYR A 308 -0.33 -12.63 11.55
CA TYR A 308 1.07 -12.99 11.78
C TYR A 308 1.62 -13.75 10.58
N CYS A 309 2.75 -13.27 10.04
CA CYS A 309 3.49 -13.93 8.97
C CYS A 309 4.80 -14.48 9.53
N PHE A 310 5.14 -15.73 9.18
CA PHE A 310 6.30 -16.44 9.72
C PHE A 310 7.25 -16.86 8.59
N GLY A 311 8.06 -15.93 8.08
CA GLY A 311 8.95 -16.18 6.97
C GLY A 311 8.22 -16.89 5.82
N ASN A 312 8.75 -18.03 5.37
CA ASN A 312 8.12 -18.92 4.40
C ASN A 312 7.32 -20.08 5.02
N GLN A 313 7.23 -20.15 6.36
CA GLN A 313 6.63 -21.33 7.05
C GLN A 313 5.11 -21.28 7.13
N GLY A 314 4.51 -20.08 7.09
CA GLY A 314 3.06 -19.95 7.20
C GLY A 314 2.60 -18.65 7.81
N PHE A 315 1.34 -18.62 8.18
CA PHE A 315 0.68 -17.45 8.77
C PHE A 315 -0.39 -17.87 9.78
N ARG A 316 -0.83 -16.92 10.59
CA ARG A 316 -2.02 -17.03 11.44
C ARG A 316 -2.84 -15.76 11.33
N VAL A 317 -4.15 -15.91 11.25
CA VAL A 317 -5.10 -14.78 11.30
C VAL A 317 -5.95 -14.92 12.56
N PHE A 318 -6.10 -13.84 13.29
CA PHE A 318 -6.93 -13.76 14.48
C PHE A 318 -7.97 -12.67 14.31
N ASP A 319 -9.24 -13.02 14.49
CA ASP A 319 -10.33 -12.05 14.65
C ASP A 319 -10.31 -11.55 16.11
N VAL A 320 -10.31 -10.24 16.28
CA VAL A 320 -10.20 -9.62 17.62
C VAL A 320 -11.55 -9.00 18.06
N GLY A 321 -12.57 -9.08 17.20
CA GLY A 321 -13.94 -8.65 17.52
C GLY A 321 -14.34 -7.29 17.00
#